data_b63528de2b8ada9044115df9f0d734d8
#
_entry.id   b63528de2b8ada9044115df9f0d734d8
#
_cell.length_a   1.000
_cell.length_b   1.000
_cell.length_c   1.000
_cell.angle_alpha   90.00
_cell.angle_beta   90.00
_cell.angle_gamma   90.00
#
_symmetry.space_group_name_H-M   'P 1'
#
loop_
_entity.id
_entity.type
_entity.pdbx_description
1 polymer ?
#
loop_
_entity_poly.entity_id
_entity_poly.type
_entity_poly.pdbx_seq_one_letter_code
_entity_poly.pdbx_strand_id
1 'polypeptide(L)' 'MAKFNFNKFKTERVAKTVGGATARFICESRGKMVVEITPIANLPFTAKYNLNGCRYSSTVEHFEDLVNA' A
#
# COMPACT_ATOMS: atom_id res chain seq x y z
N MET A 1 4.38 -11.28 11.42
CA MET A 1 3.95 -10.16 10.57
C MET A 1 4.46 -10.35 9.15
N ALA A 2 3.59 -10.27 8.16
CA ALA A 2 4.00 -10.40 6.77
C ALA A 2 4.81 -9.17 6.36
N LYS A 3 5.92 -9.40 5.67
CA LYS A 3 6.72 -8.29 5.16
C LYS A 3 6.25 -7.92 3.76
N PHE A 4 6.02 -6.63 3.56
CA PHE A 4 5.65 -6.13 2.25
C PHE A 4 6.89 -6.13 1.33
N ASN A 5 6.74 -6.65 0.12
CA ASN A 5 7.79 -6.67 -0.88
C ASN A 5 7.49 -5.62 -1.94
N PHE A 6 8.24 -4.51 -1.92
CA PHE A 6 8.03 -3.41 -2.84
C PHE A 6 8.27 -3.80 -4.30
N ASN A 7 9.32 -4.59 -4.56
CA ASN A 7 9.62 -5.00 -5.93
C ASN A 7 8.50 -5.86 -6.51
N LYS A 8 7.92 -6.75 -5.72
CA LYS A 8 6.79 -7.55 -6.14
C LYS A 8 5.58 -6.67 -6.42
N PHE A 9 5.28 -5.71 -5.56
CA PHE A 9 4.19 -4.77 -5.75
C PHE A 9 4.39 -3.95 -7.03
N LYS A 10 5.59 -3.44 -7.24
CA LYS A 10 5.93 -2.64 -8.42
C LYS A 10 5.76 -3.45 -9.70
N THR A 11 6.10 -4.72 -9.68
CA THR A 11 5.97 -5.61 -10.83
C THR A 11 4.52 -6.00 -11.09
N GLU A 12 3.81 -6.41 -10.06
CA GLU A 12 2.41 -6.85 -10.17
C GLU A 12 1.42 -5.69 -10.23
N ARG A 13 1.83 -4.53 -9.70
CA ARG A 13 1.05 -3.30 -9.66
C ARG A 13 -0.21 -3.38 -8.81
N VAL A 14 -0.38 -4.43 -8.04
CA VAL A 14 -1.53 -4.60 -7.16
C VAL A 14 -1.12 -5.23 -5.85
N ALA A 15 -1.73 -4.76 -4.77
CA ALA A 15 -1.55 -5.31 -3.44
C ALA A 15 -2.86 -5.13 -2.68
N LYS A 16 -2.88 -5.46 -1.40
CA LYS A 16 -4.03 -5.23 -0.54
C LYS A 16 -3.59 -4.55 0.73
N THR A 17 -4.51 -3.89 1.41
CA THR A 17 -4.26 -3.40 2.76
C THR A 17 -4.60 -4.50 3.75
N VAL A 18 -4.09 -4.35 4.97
CA VAL A 18 -4.42 -5.27 6.06
C VAL A 18 -5.93 -5.32 6.28
N GLY A 19 -6.61 -4.20 6.09
CA GLY A 19 -8.07 -4.12 6.23
C GLY A 19 -8.87 -4.65 5.04
N GLY A 20 -8.22 -5.15 3.99
CA GLY A 20 -8.89 -5.78 2.85
C GLY A 20 -9.18 -4.88 1.66
N ALA A 21 -8.76 -3.62 1.68
CA ALA A 21 -8.89 -2.75 0.52
C ALA A 21 -7.89 -3.15 -0.56
N THR A 22 -8.19 -2.81 -1.82
CA THR A 22 -7.28 -3.05 -2.94
C THR A 22 -6.37 -1.85 -3.13
N ALA A 23 -5.08 -2.10 -3.35
CA ALA A 23 -4.08 -1.06 -3.57
C ALA A 23 -3.46 -1.23 -4.95
N ARG A 24 -3.30 -0.13 -5.70
CA ARG A 24 -2.69 -0.13 -7.02
C ARG A 24 -1.50 0.82 -7.02
N PHE A 25 -0.38 0.35 -7.55
CA PHE A 25 0.83 1.16 -7.68
C PHE A 25 0.65 2.18 -8.80
N ILE A 26 0.87 3.46 -8.48
CA ILE A 26 0.81 4.53 -9.48
C ILE A 26 2.22 4.97 -9.86
N CYS A 27 3.01 5.43 -8.89
CA CYS A 27 4.38 5.85 -9.15
C CYS A 27 5.17 5.94 -7.85
N GLU A 28 6.48 6.09 -8.01
CA GLU A 28 7.40 6.31 -6.90
C GLU A 28 7.91 7.74 -6.97
N SER A 29 7.94 8.44 -5.84
CA SER A 29 8.39 9.82 -5.79
C SER A 29 9.05 10.10 -4.45
N ARG A 30 10.30 10.61 -4.49
CA ARG A 30 11.04 11.09 -3.31
C ARG A 30 11.12 10.07 -2.18
N GLY A 31 11.39 8.82 -2.52
CA GLY A 31 11.52 7.76 -1.52
C GLY A 31 10.21 7.25 -0.97
N LYS A 32 9.09 7.68 -1.54
CA LYS A 32 7.76 7.18 -1.20
C LYS A 32 7.05 6.75 -2.46
N MET A 33 6.02 5.92 -2.30
CA MET A 33 5.19 5.50 -3.44
C MET A 33 3.81 6.11 -3.35
N VAL A 34 3.24 6.45 -4.50
CA VAL A 34 1.86 6.90 -4.62
C VAL A 34 1.01 5.71 -5.01
N VAL A 35 -0.04 5.46 -4.25
CA VAL A 35 -0.87 4.27 -4.37
C VAL A 35 -2.33 4.69 -4.42
N GLU A 36 -3.10 4.07 -5.31
CA GLU A 36 -4.54 4.23 -5.32
C GLU A 36 -5.16 3.14 -4.45
N ILE A 37 -5.94 3.56 -3.45
CA ILE A 37 -6.62 2.64 -2.55
C ILE A 37 -8.09 2.61 -2.91
N THR A 38 -8.62 1.41 -3.11
CA THR A 38 -10.04 1.20 -3.38
C THR A 38 -10.64 0.44 -2.20
N PRO A 39 -11.27 1.15 -1.24
CA PRO A 39 -11.93 0.50 -0.13
C PRO A 39 -13.13 -0.33 -0.59
N ILE A 40 -13.55 -1.29 0.23
CA ILE A 40 -14.61 -2.24 -0.15
C ILE A 40 -15.92 -1.53 -0.47
N ALA A 41 -16.29 -0.50 0.27
CA ALA A 41 -17.58 0.15 0.12
C ALA A 41 -17.48 1.65 -0.10
N ASN A 42 -16.35 2.15 -0.60
CA ASN A 42 -16.11 3.57 -0.77
C ASN A 42 -15.43 3.85 -2.09
N LEU A 43 -15.40 5.15 -2.46
CA LEU A 43 -14.72 5.59 -3.67
C LEU A 43 -13.19 5.47 -3.52
N PRO A 44 -12.48 5.22 -4.62
CA PRO A 44 -11.02 5.14 -4.57
C PRO A 44 -10.41 6.50 -4.23
N PHE A 45 -9.25 6.46 -3.59
CA PHE A 45 -8.48 7.66 -3.28
C PHE A 45 -6.99 7.35 -3.40
N THR A 46 -6.16 8.38 -3.55
CA THR A 46 -4.71 8.20 -3.60
C THR A 46 -4.10 8.48 -2.23
N ALA A 47 -3.03 7.76 -1.93
CA ALA A 47 -2.30 7.92 -0.68
C ALA A 47 -0.81 7.71 -0.93
N LYS A 48 0.02 8.33 -0.09
CA LYS A 48 1.47 8.13 -0.14
C LYS A 48 1.85 7.13 0.93
N TYR A 49 2.69 6.17 0.54
CA TYR A 49 3.17 5.12 1.43
C TYR A 49 4.68 5.11 1.48
N ASN A 50 5.23 4.66 2.59
CA ASN A 50 6.65 4.34 2.66
C ASN A 50 6.92 3.10 1.79
N LEU A 51 8.16 2.95 1.31
CA LEU A 51 8.48 1.83 0.42
C LEU A 51 8.38 0.47 1.11
N ASN A 52 8.34 0.44 2.44
CA ASN A 52 8.13 -0.80 3.18
C ASN A 52 6.64 -1.18 3.33
N GLY A 53 5.74 -0.42 2.70
CA GLY A 53 4.31 -0.69 2.74
C GLY A 53 3.56 -0.04 3.87
N CYS A 54 4.23 0.66 4.77
CA CYS A 54 3.57 1.30 5.91
C CYS A 54 2.96 2.65 5.51
N ARG A 55 1.71 2.86 5.88
CA ARG A 55 1.01 4.12 5.64
C ARG A 55 1.56 5.24 6.53
N TYR A 56 1.93 4.90 7.75
CA TYR A 56 2.44 5.85 8.73
C TYR A 56 3.80 5.40 9.23
N SER A 57 4.56 6.34 9.78
CA SER A 57 5.90 6.07 10.34
C SER A 57 5.78 5.48 11.75
N SER A 58 5.03 4.38 11.87
CA SER A 58 4.82 3.69 13.15
C SER A 58 5.43 2.30 13.09
N THR A 59 5.88 1.81 14.23
CA THR A 59 6.32 0.42 14.35
C THR A 59 5.16 -0.53 14.57
N VAL A 60 3.95 0.01 14.78
CA VAL A 60 2.74 -0.77 15.01
C VAL A 60 2.03 -0.97 13.67
N GLU A 61 1.56 -2.18 13.40
CA GLU A 61 0.80 -2.49 12.20
C GLU A 61 -0.51 -1.68 12.18
N HIS A 62 -0.82 -1.13 11.01
CA HIS A 62 -2.03 -0.34 10.81
C HIS A 62 -2.90 -1.02 9.75
N PHE A 63 -4.24 -0.91 9.88
CA PHE A 63 -5.13 -1.59 8.94
C PHE A 63 -4.99 -1.05 7.50
N GLU A 64 -4.42 0.14 7.31
CA GLU A 64 -4.13 0.68 5.98
C GLU A 64 -2.78 0.24 5.42
N ASP A 65 -1.95 -0.44 6.21
CA ASP A 65 -0.65 -0.91 5.72
C ASP A 65 -0.84 -1.92 4.59
N LEU A 66 0.13 -1.93 3.66
CA LEU A 66 0.04 -2.79 2.49
C LEU A 66 0.58 -4.18 2.79
N VAL A 67 -0.05 -5.17 2.17
CA VAL A 67 0.48 -6.54 2.10
C VAL A 67 0.41 -6.96 0.64
N ASN A 68 1.32 -7.82 0.22
CA ASN A 68 1.29 -8.30 -1.16
C ASN A 68 0.05 -9.16 -1.39
N ALA A 69 -0.50 -9.02 -2.59
CA ALA A 69 -1.70 -9.78 -2.96
C ALA A 69 -1.39 -11.26 -3.15
#